data_cd609bd6f36935d0e64352baa879b632
#
_entry.id   cd609bd6f36935d0e64352baa879b632
#
_cell.length_a   1.000
_cell.length_b   1.000
_cell.length_c   1.000
_cell.angle_alpha   90.00
_cell.angle_beta   90.00
_cell.angle_gamma   90.00
#
_symmetry.space_group_name_H-M   'P 1'
#
loop_
_entity.id
_entity.type
_entity.pdbx_description
1 polymer ?
#
loop_
_entity_poly.entity_id
_entity_poly.type
_entity_poly.pdbx_seq_one_letter_code
_entity_poly.pdbx_strand_id
1 'polypeptide(L)'
;MTKDNNQNKDLAEDYNDKKIKASEDVKDNRDYISIEEKLKQSEEKLLRSRAEIENQRRRFEKEIKDAFDFGSYNFAKESLAILDNLQRAKHAIKNDEKLKDNKDLDNFLENITIIEKDLVSIFERNRIKKIEVNNKKFDPNFHQAMSEIEDDKKDPGTILHEIQAGYMLGDRLLRPALVSVAKKKSSKDEENKDKKDEK
;
A
#
# COMPACT_ATOMS: atom_id res chain seq x y z
N MET A 1 -22.06 -14.61 100.69
CA MET A 1 -21.44 -15.18 99.51
C MET A 1 -22.32 -14.93 98.30
N THR A 2 -22.48 -13.70 97.79
CA THR A 2 -23.29 -13.36 96.62
C THR A 2 -22.85 -12.02 95.94
N LYS A 3 -21.64 -11.60 96.00
CA LYS A 3 -21.12 -10.37 95.31
C LYS A 3 -20.11 -10.64 94.19
N ASP A 4 -19.53 -11.84 94.11
CA ASP A 4 -18.49 -12.12 93.15
C ASP A 4 -18.95 -12.67 91.76
N ASN A 5 -20.21 -13.00 91.60
CA ASN A 5 -20.75 -13.63 90.41
C ASN A 5 -21.27 -12.63 89.38
N ASN A 6 -21.41 -11.33 89.74
CA ASN A 6 -21.90 -10.32 88.77
C ASN A 6 -20.77 -9.63 88.04
N GLN A 7 -19.59 -9.46 88.64
CA GLN A 7 -18.43 -8.84 88.00
C GLN A 7 -17.84 -9.69 86.87
N ASN A 8 -17.94 -11.03 86.96
CA ASN A 8 -17.46 -11.92 85.90
C ASN A 8 -18.40 -12.00 84.68
N LYS A 9 -19.69 -11.66 84.85
CA LYS A 9 -20.64 -11.60 83.73
C LYS A 9 -20.45 -10.33 82.90
N ASP A 10 -20.28 -9.20 83.56
CA ASP A 10 -20.09 -7.91 82.90
C ASP A 10 -18.75 -7.86 82.13
N LEU A 11 -17.70 -8.49 82.66
CA LEU A 11 -16.40 -8.62 81.96
C LEU A 11 -16.48 -9.57 80.73
N ALA A 12 -17.33 -10.62 80.80
CA ALA A 12 -17.51 -11.56 79.68
C ALA A 12 -18.37 -10.96 78.57
N GLU A 13 -19.33 -10.12 78.87
CA GLU A 13 -20.15 -9.39 77.87
C GLU A 13 -19.32 -8.28 77.19
N ASP A 14 -18.51 -7.51 77.94
CA ASP A 14 -17.66 -6.50 77.37
C ASP A 14 -16.53 -7.09 76.46
N TYR A 15 -16.04 -8.29 76.78
CA TYR A 15 -15.06 -9.03 75.95
C TYR A 15 -15.71 -9.58 74.69
N ASN A 16 -16.96 -10.00 74.75
CA ASN A 16 -17.69 -10.53 73.58
C ASN A 16 -18.10 -9.38 72.64
N ASP A 17 -18.57 -8.24 73.19
CA ASP A 17 -18.90 -7.07 72.37
C ASP A 17 -17.67 -6.45 71.66
N LYS A 18 -16.51 -6.39 72.35
CA LYS A 18 -15.26 -5.98 71.72
C LYS A 18 -14.79 -6.94 70.64
N LYS A 19 -15.00 -8.23 70.80
CA LYS A 19 -14.64 -9.26 69.81
C LYS A 19 -15.57 -9.23 68.63
N ILE A 20 -16.86 -8.92 68.82
CA ILE A 20 -17.84 -8.78 67.73
C ILE A 20 -17.53 -7.51 66.94
N LYS A 21 -17.30 -6.35 67.59
CA LYS A 21 -16.92 -5.11 66.92
C LYS A 21 -15.61 -5.26 66.16
N ALA A 22 -14.58 -5.88 66.72
CA ALA A 22 -13.30 -6.12 66.03
C ALA A 22 -13.46 -7.08 64.83
N SER A 23 -14.43 -8.03 64.86
CA SER A 23 -14.70 -8.92 63.73
C SER A 23 -15.53 -8.25 62.63
N GLU A 24 -16.38 -7.30 62.97
CA GLU A 24 -17.16 -6.48 62.03
C GLU A 24 -16.26 -5.46 61.35
N ASP A 25 -15.38 -4.75 62.08
CA ASP A 25 -14.40 -3.84 61.52
C ASP A 25 -13.42 -4.54 60.58
N VAL A 26 -13.02 -5.78 60.86
CA VAL A 26 -12.14 -6.58 59.98
C VAL A 26 -12.87 -7.07 58.71
N LYS A 27 -14.18 -7.37 58.81
CA LYS A 27 -14.98 -7.72 57.65
C LYS A 27 -15.21 -6.50 56.76
N ASP A 28 -15.63 -5.38 57.30
CA ASP A 28 -15.83 -4.13 56.59
C ASP A 28 -14.55 -3.73 55.87
N ASN A 29 -13.42 -3.79 56.55
CA ASN A 29 -12.12 -3.40 55.94
C ASN A 29 -11.72 -4.36 54.78
N ARG A 30 -12.03 -5.66 54.87
CA ARG A 30 -11.82 -6.63 53.73
C ARG A 30 -12.72 -6.34 52.55
N ASP A 31 -13.97 -5.96 52.83
CA ASP A 31 -14.95 -5.66 51.78
C ASP A 31 -14.57 -4.31 51.07
N TYR A 32 -14.10 -3.33 51.80
CA TYR A 32 -13.56 -2.07 51.24
C TYR A 32 -12.33 -2.31 50.36
N ILE A 33 -11.36 -3.11 50.83
CA ILE A 33 -10.17 -3.47 50.02
C ILE A 33 -10.59 -4.22 48.75
N SER A 34 -11.56 -5.15 48.84
CA SER A 34 -12.08 -5.89 47.68
C SER A 34 -12.80 -4.96 46.68
N ILE A 35 -13.50 -3.92 47.15
CA ILE A 35 -14.18 -2.95 46.29
C ILE A 35 -13.18 -2.04 45.60
N GLU A 36 -12.15 -1.57 46.31
CA GLU A 36 -11.07 -0.77 45.73
C GLU A 36 -10.29 -1.54 44.67
N GLU A 37 -9.98 -2.80 44.92
CA GLU A 37 -9.31 -3.66 43.93
C GLU A 37 -10.18 -3.86 42.69
N LYS A 38 -11.47 -4.08 42.82
CA LYS A 38 -12.43 -4.19 41.73
C LYS A 38 -12.54 -2.89 40.94
N LEU A 39 -12.57 -1.75 41.62
CA LEU A 39 -12.58 -0.44 41.01
C LEU A 39 -11.32 -0.24 40.16
N LYS A 40 -10.15 -0.47 40.74
CA LYS A 40 -8.87 -0.36 40.07
C LYS A 40 -8.78 -1.27 38.82
N GLN A 41 -9.22 -2.52 38.94
CA GLN A 41 -9.29 -3.43 37.80
C GLN A 41 -10.25 -2.94 36.72
N SER A 42 -11.38 -2.33 37.11
CA SER A 42 -12.34 -1.76 36.15
C SER A 42 -11.76 -0.53 35.46
N GLU A 43 -11.06 0.33 36.19
CA GLU A 43 -10.36 1.51 35.62
C GLU A 43 -9.25 1.08 34.66
N GLU A 44 -8.44 0.08 35.02
CA GLU A 44 -7.41 -0.46 34.13
C GLU A 44 -8.01 -1.05 32.85
N LYS A 45 -9.11 -1.81 32.95
CA LYS A 45 -9.82 -2.34 31.80
C LYS A 45 -10.38 -1.22 30.93
N LEU A 46 -10.96 -0.20 31.52
CA LEU A 46 -11.51 0.95 30.82
C LEU A 46 -10.41 1.73 30.09
N LEU A 47 -9.28 1.96 30.76
CA LEU A 47 -8.13 2.63 30.16
C LEU A 47 -7.57 1.84 28.97
N ARG A 48 -7.42 0.52 29.13
CA ARG A 48 -6.99 -0.37 28.07
C ARG A 48 -7.97 -0.39 26.89
N SER A 49 -9.27 -0.48 27.18
CA SER A 49 -10.30 -0.44 26.14
C SER A 49 -10.32 0.88 25.38
N ARG A 50 -10.12 2.03 26.07
CA ARG A 50 -9.98 3.34 25.42
C ARG A 50 -8.77 3.39 24.50
N ALA A 51 -7.61 2.89 24.93
CA ALA A 51 -6.41 2.84 24.12
C ALA A 51 -6.63 1.95 22.86
N GLU A 52 -7.32 0.83 23.04
CA GLU A 52 -7.64 -0.10 21.95
C GLU A 52 -8.61 0.52 20.93
N ILE A 53 -9.65 1.23 21.41
CA ILE A 53 -10.59 1.98 20.55
C ILE A 53 -9.85 3.06 19.75
N GLU A 54 -8.96 3.81 20.37
CA GLU A 54 -8.20 4.85 19.68
C GLU A 54 -7.26 4.25 18.62
N ASN A 55 -6.60 3.12 18.92
CA ASN A 55 -5.78 2.41 17.95
C ASN A 55 -6.61 1.89 16.77
N GLN A 56 -7.78 1.31 17.05
CA GLN A 56 -8.70 0.85 16.01
C GLN A 56 -9.21 2.02 15.16
N ARG A 57 -9.56 3.15 15.78
CA ARG A 57 -10.00 4.34 15.06
C ARG A 57 -8.94 4.82 14.07
N ARG A 58 -7.69 4.98 14.53
CA ARG A 58 -6.57 5.38 13.64
C ARG A 58 -6.34 4.40 12.49
N ARG A 59 -6.49 3.12 12.77
CA ARG A 59 -6.38 2.08 11.75
C ARG A 59 -7.50 2.19 10.73
N PHE A 60 -8.76 2.34 11.16
CA PHE A 60 -9.89 2.51 10.24
C PHE A 60 -9.81 3.80 9.43
N GLU A 61 -9.38 4.91 10.02
CA GLU A 61 -9.16 6.15 9.27
C GLU A 61 -8.16 5.95 8.13
N LYS A 62 -7.09 5.20 8.38
CA LYS A 62 -6.12 4.84 7.34
C LYS A 62 -6.71 3.90 6.29
N GLU A 63 -7.42 2.86 6.70
CA GLU A 63 -8.07 1.92 5.78
C GLU A 63 -9.11 2.61 4.89
N ILE A 64 -9.91 3.53 5.44
CA ILE A 64 -10.89 4.32 4.67
C ILE A 64 -10.16 5.21 3.66
N LYS A 65 -9.09 5.88 4.07
CA LYS A 65 -8.27 6.69 3.18
C LYS A 65 -7.67 5.86 2.05
N ASP A 66 -7.08 4.71 2.39
CA ASP A 66 -6.49 3.79 1.41
C ASP A 66 -7.57 3.24 0.45
N ALA A 67 -8.75 2.91 0.96
CA ALA A 67 -9.87 2.46 0.14
C ALA A 67 -10.37 3.56 -0.81
N PHE A 68 -10.43 4.82 -0.36
CA PHE A 68 -10.79 5.96 -1.21
C PHE A 68 -9.70 6.23 -2.26
N ASP A 69 -8.43 6.22 -1.86
CA ASP A 69 -7.31 6.54 -2.74
C ASP A 69 -7.07 5.45 -3.80
N PHE A 70 -7.32 4.19 -3.48
CA PHE A 70 -7.00 3.04 -4.32
C PHE A 70 -8.19 2.16 -4.71
N GLY A 71 -9.42 2.56 -4.35
CA GLY A 71 -10.62 1.77 -4.68
C GLY A 71 -10.84 1.58 -6.18
N SER A 72 -10.35 2.52 -7.00
CA SER A 72 -10.39 2.45 -8.46
C SER A 72 -9.23 1.68 -9.10
N TYR A 73 -8.34 1.06 -8.30
CA TYR A 73 -7.10 0.45 -8.81
C TYR A 73 -7.34 -0.59 -9.91
N ASN A 74 -8.27 -1.52 -9.71
CA ASN A 74 -8.57 -2.55 -10.68
C ASN A 74 -9.17 -1.97 -11.96
N PHE A 75 -10.13 -1.06 -11.82
CA PHE A 75 -10.72 -0.35 -12.95
C PHE A 75 -9.67 0.44 -13.74
N ALA A 76 -8.81 1.18 -13.04
CA ALA A 76 -7.73 1.94 -13.66
C ALA A 76 -6.79 1.01 -14.44
N LYS A 77 -6.39 -0.12 -13.85
CA LYS A 77 -5.51 -1.09 -14.48
C LYS A 77 -6.11 -1.69 -15.76
N GLU A 78 -7.38 -2.06 -15.73
CA GLU A 78 -8.09 -2.58 -16.90
C GLU A 78 -8.31 -1.50 -17.97
N SER A 79 -8.59 -0.26 -17.56
CA SER A 79 -8.77 0.87 -18.49
C SER A 79 -7.51 1.20 -19.30
N LEU A 80 -6.31 0.88 -18.79
CA LEU A 80 -5.06 1.03 -19.56
C LEU A 80 -5.05 0.19 -20.85
N ALA A 81 -5.77 -0.92 -20.88
CA ALA A 81 -5.87 -1.75 -22.09
C ALA A 81 -6.56 -1.00 -23.24
N ILE A 82 -7.49 -0.09 -22.92
CA ILE A 82 -8.17 0.74 -23.95
C ILE A 82 -7.15 1.68 -24.59
N LEU A 83 -6.32 2.33 -23.79
CA LEU A 83 -5.28 3.23 -24.28
C LEU A 83 -4.25 2.49 -25.13
N ASP A 84 -3.79 1.31 -24.68
CA ASP A 84 -2.86 0.47 -25.43
C ASP A 84 -3.45 0.01 -26.77
N ASN A 85 -4.73 -0.38 -26.77
CA ASN A 85 -5.41 -0.77 -27.98
C ASN A 85 -5.56 0.39 -28.98
N LEU A 86 -5.84 1.59 -28.47
CA LEU A 86 -5.93 2.80 -29.27
C LEU A 86 -4.58 3.14 -29.92
N GLN A 87 -3.49 3.08 -29.16
CA GLN A 87 -2.13 3.32 -29.66
C GLN A 87 -1.72 2.26 -30.67
N ARG A 88 -2.04 0.99 -30.43
CA ARG A 88 -1.76 -0.11 -31.36
C ARG A 88 -2.55 0.04 -32.64
N ALA A 89 -3.85 0.40 -32.57
CA ALA A 89 -4.67 0.64 -33.74
C ALA A 89 -4.12 1.80 -34.58
N LYS A 90 -3.78 2.92 -33.95
CA LYS A 90 -3.16 4.08 -34.59
C LYS A 90 -1.86 3.70 -35.32
N HIS A 91 -0.99 2.89 -34.67
CA HIS A 91 0.25 2.43 -35.26
C HIS A 91 0.01 1.48 -36.44
N ALA A 92 -0.92 0.54 -36.33
CA ALA A 92 -1.29 -0.38 -37.38
C ALA A 92 -1.83 0.35 -38.62
N ILE A 93 -2.75 1.30 -38.41
CA ILE A 93 -3.36 2.11 -39.49
C ILE A 93 -2.29 2.97 -40.18
N LYS A 94 -1.41 3.59 -39.42
CA LYS A 94 -0.31 4.43 -39.98
C LYS A 94 0.64 3.63 -40.85
N ASN A 95 0.86 2.35 -40.55
CA ASN A 95 1.79 1.48 -41.26
C ASN A 95 1.13 0.62 -42.35
N ASP A 96 -0.19 0.71 -42.53
CA ASP A 96 -0.91 -0.04 -43.58
C ASP A 96 -0.65 0.60 -44.95
N GLU A 97 -0.01 -0.14 -45.85
CA GLU A 97 0.33 0.32 -47.19
C GLU A 97 -0.91 0.65 -48.04
N LYS A 98 -2.04 -0.03 -47.77
CA LYS A 98 -3.29 0.18 -48.52
C LYS A 98 -3.99 1.50 -48.18
N LEU A 99 -3.64 2.07 -47.01
CA LEU A 99 -4.25 3.31 -46.52
C LEU A 99 -3.39 4.55 -46.75
N LYS A 100 -2.11 4.39 -47.13
CA LYS A 100 -1.15 5.49 -47.32
C LYS A 100 -1.61 6.58 -48.32
N ASP A 101 -2.34 6.20 -49.33
CA ASP A 101 -2.82 7.11 -50.39
C ASP A 101 -4.18 7.73 -50.09
N ASN A 102 -4.77 7.43 -48.93
CA ASN A 102 -6.07 7.97 -48.54
C ASN A 102 -5.93 9.36 -47.96
N LYS A 103 -6.51 10.38 -48.63
CA LYS A 103 -6.44 11.77 -48.24
C LYS A 103 -7.09 12.06 -46.86
N ASP A 104 -8.00 11.22 -46.42
CA ASP A 104 -8.71 11.36 -45.14
C ASP A 104 -7.98 10.67 -43.98
N LEU A 105 -6.89 9.94 -44.25
CA LEU A 105 -6.14 9.20 -43.24
C LEU A 105 -5.55 10.11 -42.16
N ASP A 106 -4.96 11.23 -42.57
CA ASP A 106 -4.35 12.17 -41.63
C ASP A 106 -5.39 12.78 -40.68
N ASN A 107 -6.55 13.18 -41.22
CA ASN A 107 -7.65 13.69 -40.40
C ASN A 107 -8.17 12.61 -39.42
N PHE A 108 -8.26 11.35 -39.87
CA PHE A 108 -8.67 10.27 -39.01
C PHE A 108 -7.67 10.00 -37.89
N LEU A 109 -6.36 9.98 -38.19
CA LEU A 109 -5.29 9.81 -37.21
C LEU A 109 -5.24 10.97 -36.22
N GLU A 110 -5.56 12.20 -36.68
CA GLU A 110 -5.66 13.38 -35.80
C GLU A 110 -6.81 13.22 -34.82
N ASN A 111 -8.00 12.78 -35.27
CA ASN A 111 -9.14 12.51 -34.39
C ASN A 111 -8.82 11.43 -33.35
N ILE A 112 -8.13 10.34 -33.73
CA ILE A 112 -7.67 9.32 -32.78
C ILE A 112 -6.69 9.93 -31.76
N THR A 113 -5.83 10.82 -32.19
CA THR A 113 -4.87 11.51 -31.31
C THR A 113 -5.57 12.43 -30.31
N ILE A 114 -6.67 13.06 -30.68
CA ILE A 114 -7.49 13.87 -29.79
C ILE A 114 -8.12 12.96 -28.70
N ILE A 115 -8.72 11.82 -29.11
CA ILE A 115 -9.30 10.86 -28.17
C ILE A 115 -8.24 10.33 -27.19
N GLU A 116 -7.03 10.03 -27.69
CA GLU A 116 -5.90 9.60 -26.86
C GLU A 116 -5.53 10.65 -25.81
N LYS A 117 -5.42 11.94 -26.22
CA LYS A 117 -5.13 13.05 -25.31
C LYS A 117 -6.22 13.25 -24.26
N ASP A 118 -7.47 13.15 -24.65
CA ASP A 118 -8.59 13.28 -23.73
C ASP A 118 -8.59 12.16 -22.69
N LEU A 119 -8.32 10.91 -23.12
CA LEU A 119 -8.22 9.77 -22.21
C LEU A 119 -7.04 9.92 -21.21
N VAL A 120 -5.88 10.38 -21.70
CA VAL A 120 -4.72 10.69 -20.84
C VAL A 120 -5.06 11.79 -19.84
N SER A 121 -5.75 12.85 -20.28
CA SER A 121 -6.19 13.93 -19.39
C SER A 121 -7.19 13.45 -18.31
N ILE A 122 -8.08 12.51 -18.67
CA ILE A 122 -8.98 11.87 -17.69
C ILE A 122 -8.16 11.06 -16.68
N PHE A 123 -7.16 10.32 -17.12
CA PHE A 123 -6.27 9.56 -16.24
C PHE A 123 -5.53 10.47 -15.26
N GLU A 124 -4.93 11.56 -15.74
CA GLU A 124 -4.21 12.54 -14.91
C GLU A 124 -5.12 13.15 -13.83
N ARG A 125 -6.36 13.53 -14.20
CA ARG A 125 -7.36 14.03 -13.23
C ARG A 125 -7.70 12.99 -12.14
N ASN A 126 -7.63 11.71 -12.47
CA ASN A 126 -7.84 10.60 -11.54
C ASN A 126 -6.54 10.12 -10.88
N ARG A 127 -5.48 10.94 -10.88
CA ARG A 127 -4.17 10.66 -10.27
C ARG A 127 -3.43 9.47 -10.89
N ILE A 128 -3.81 9.05 -12.09
CA ILE A 128 -3.10 8.06 -12.89
C ILE A 128 -2.06 8.79 -13.72
N LYS A 129 -0.77 8.55 -13.45
CA LYS A 129 0.33 9.22 -14.13
C LYS A 129 1.18 8.22 -14.91
N LYS A 130 1.59 8.63 -16.10
CA LYS A 130 2.54 7.86 -16.91
C LYS A 130 3.94 7.89 -16.26
N ILE A 131 4.63 6.76 -16.26
CA ILE A 131 6.02 6.67 -15.83
C ILE A 131 6.90 7.20 -16.97
N GLU A 132 7.69 8.20 -16.66
CA GLU A 132 8.65 8.74 -17.62
C GLU A 132 9.88 7.84 -17.72
N VAL A 133 10.17 7.36 -18.90
CA VAL A 133 11.27 6.43 -19.16
C VAL A 133 12.41 7.03 -20.02
N ASN A 134 12.18 8.17 -20.68
CA ASN A 134 13.12 8.76 -21.64
C ASN A 134 14.47 9.09 -20.99
N ASN A 135 15.56 8.49 -21.50
CA ASN A 135 16.92 8.67 -21.03
C ASN A 135 17.16 8.41 -19.54
N LYS A 136 16.28 7.63 -18.90
CA LYS A 136 16.45 7.20 -17.51
C LYS A 136 17.17 5.86 -17.45
N LYS A 137 17.84 5.61 -16.32
CA LYS A 137 18.37 4.28 -16.00
C LYS A 137 17.22 3.34 -15.62
N PHE A 138 17.40 2.09 -15.90
CA PHE A 138 16.47 1.03 -15.52
C PHE A 138 16.34 0.96 -14.01
N ASP A 139 15.11 0.97 -13.53
CA ASP A 139 14.74 0.77 -12.12
C ASP A 139 13.73 -0.38 -12.04
N PRO A 140 14.06 -1.50 -11.36
CA PRO A 140 13.16 -2.66 -11.24
C PRO A 140 11.83 -2.35 -10.54
N ASN A 141 11.74 -1.27 -9.76
CA ASN A 141 10.51 -0.89 -9.08
C ASN A 141 9.45 -0.32 -10.04
N PHE A 142 9.87 0.27 -11.16
CA PHE A 142 9.00 0.95 -12.12
C PHE A 142 9.05 0.39 -13.52
N HIS A 143 10.12 -0.32 -13.88
CA HIS A 143 10.40 -0.79 -15.22
C HIS A 143 10.54 -2.31 -15.26
N GLN A 144 10.13 -2.89 -16.38
CA GLN A 144 10.37 -4.30 -16.69
C GLN A 144 11.12 -4.37 -18.02
N ALA A 145 12.35 -4.87 -17.99
CA ALA A 145 13.15 -5.09 -19.19
C ALA A 145 12.60 -6.30 -19.97
N MET A 146 12.26 -6.08 -21.24
CA MET A 146 11.78 -7.12 -22.16
C MET A 146 12.88 -7.58 -23.12
N SER A 147 13.78 -6.69 -23.48
CA SER A 147 14.90 -6.96 -24.38
C SER A 147 16.13 -6.14 -24.02
N GLU A 148 17.29 -6.71 -24.31
CA GLU A 148 18.57 -6.01 -24.25
C GLU A 148 19.01 -5.74 -25.70
N ILE A 149 19.40 -4.49 -25.99
CA ILE A 149 19.88 -4.08 -27.30
C ILE A 149 21.33 -3.63 -27.13
N GLU A 150 22.22 -4.13 -27.98
CA GLU A 150 23.61 -3.69 -27.99
C GLU A 150 23.70 -2.25 -28.49
N ASP A 151 24.16 -1.35 -27.63
CA ASP A 151 24.40 0.05 -27.95
C ASP A 151 25.67 0.53 -27.23
N ASP A 152 26.74 0.74 -27.98
CA ASP A 152 28.00 1.20 -27.43
C ASP A 152 28.03 2.72 -27.13
N LYS A 153 27.00 3.44 -27.56
CA LYS A 153 26.89 4.90 -27.37
C LYS A 153 26.19 5.26 -26.05
N LYS A 154 25.53 4.33 -25.42
CA LYS A 154 24.80 4.54 -24.16
C LYS A 154 25.35 3.66 -23.04
N ASP A 155 25.26 4.16 -21.82
CA ASP A 155 25.66 3.39 -20.66
C ASP A 155 24.80 2.13 -20.52
N PRO A 156 25.35 1.00 -20.09
CA PRO A 156 24.60 -0.21 -19.82
C PRO A 156 23.50 0.05 -18.81
N GLY A 157 22.33 -0.54 -19.06
CA GLY A 157 21.14 -0.35 -18.22
C GLY A 157 20.41 0.98 -18.49
N THR A 158 20.77 1.76 -19.50
CA THR A 158 19.98 2.91 -19.93
C THR A 158 18.80 2.44 -20.78
N ILE A 159 17.62 3.01 -20.56
CA ILE A 159 16.41 2.70 -21.33
C ILE A 159 16.56 3.30 -22.73
N LEU A 160 16.43 2.45 -23.75
CA LEU A 160 16.51 2.82 -25.16
C LEU A 160 15.15 3.11 -25.76
N HIS A 161 14.21 2.20 -25.55
CA HIS A 161 12.87 2.28 -26.10
C HIS A 161 11.82 1.86 -25.06
N GLU A 162 10.68 2.56 -25.06
CA GLU A 162 9.48 2.17 -24.36
C GLU A 162 8.64 1.29 -25.29
N ILE A 163 8.44 0.02 -24.92
CA ILE A 163 7.60 -0.94 -25.67
C ILE A 163 6.14 -0.75 -25.26
N GLN A 164 5.90 -0.59 -23.96
CA GLN A 164 4.58 -0.34 -23.40
C GLN A 164 4.69 0.62 -22.23
N ALA A 165 3.82 1.63 -22.21
CA ALA A 165 3.84 2.65 -21.21
C ALA A 165 3.48 2.09 -19.80
N GLY A 166 4.25 2.48 -18.80
CA GLY A 166 3.97 2.22 -17.39
C GLY A 166 3.12 3.30 -16.77
N TYR A 167 2.34 2.95 -15.74
CA TYR A 167 1.46 3.89 -15.05
C TYR A 167 1.42 3.66 -13.55
N MET A 168 1.22 4.76 -12.81
CA MET A 168 1.03 4.80 -11.36
C MET A 168 -0.33 5.40 -11.02
N LEU A 169 -0.96 4.94 -9.94
CA LEU A 169 -2.12 5.56 -9.30
C LEU A 169 -1.66 6.18 -7.97
N GLY A 170 -1.50 7.49 -7.94
CA GLY A 170 -0.84 8.16 -6.82
C GLY A 170 0.58 7.59 -6.62
N ASP A 171 0.81 6.99 -5.46
CA ASP A 171 2.11 6.37 -5.11
C ASP A 171 2.18 4.86 -5.39
N ARG A 172 1.10 4.27 -5.89
CA ARG A 172 1.01 2.83 -6.15
C ARG A 172 1.21 2.50 -7.62
N LEU A 173 2.07 1.53 -7.89
CA LEU A 173 2.31 1.04 -9.25
C LEU A 173 1.06 0.30 -9.77
N LEU A 174 0.51 0.75 -10.90
CA LEU A 174 -0.55 0.06 -11.65
C LEU A 174 0.05 -1.00 -12.58
N ARG A 175 1.07 -0.58 -13.34
CA ARG A 175 1.75 -1.42 -14.31
C ARG A 175 3.16 -0.87 -14.57
N PRO A 176 4.21 -1.70 -14.54
CA PRO A 176 5.55 -1.27 -14.91
C PRO A 176 5.62 -0.89 -16.39
N ALA A 177 6.54 0.00 -16.73
CA ALA A 177 6.86 0.29 -18.11
C ALA A 177 7.67 -0.88 -18.69
N LEU A 178 7.23 -1.44 -19.83
CA LEU A 178 8.01 -2.42 -20.57
C LEU A 178 9.02 -1.70 -21.45
N VAL A 179 10.31 -1.98 -21.25
CA VAL A 179 11.38 -1.23 -21.87
C VAL A 179 12.44 -2.14 -22.48
N SER A 180 13.15 -1.63 -23.50
CA SER A 180 14.41 -2.17 -23.96
C SER A 180 15.56 -1.42 -23.32
N VAL A 181 16.58 -2.13 -22.83
CA VAL A 181 17.74 -1.54 -22.16
C VAL A 181 19.03 -1.73 -22.96
N ALA A 182 19.95 -0.78 -22.84
CA ALA A 182 21.25 -0.86 -23.46
C ALA A 182 22.11 -1.93 -22.78
N LYS A 183 22.80 -2.74 -23.58
CA LYS A 183 23.84 -3.66 -23.15
C LYS A 183 25.14 -3.34 -23.90
N LYS A 184 26.27 -3.43 -23.23
CA LYS A 184 27.57 -3.36 -23.92
C LYS A 184 27.76 -4.59 -24.79
N LYS A 185 28.31 -4.38 -25.98
CA LYS A 185 28.71 -5.47 -26.86
C LYS A 185 29.69 -6.40 -26.15
N SER A 186 29.38 -7.67 -26.15
CA SER A 186 30.28 -8.65 -25.51
C SER A 186 31.44 -8.91 -26.46
N SER A 187 32.65 -8.72 -25.99
CA SER A 187 33.91 -8.97 -26.73
C SER A 187 34.08 -10.44 -27.21
N LYS A 188 33.11 -11.32 -26.95
CA LYS A 188 33.13 -12.70 -27.42
C LYS A 188 32.64 -12.89 -28.86
N ASP A 189 31.95 -11.90 -29.45
CA ASP A 189 31.44 -12.00 -30.82
C ASP A 189 32.46 -11.52 -31.86
N GLU A 190 33.50 -10.83 -31.46
CA GLU A 190 34.62 -10.44 -32.34
C GLU A 190 35.55 -11.63 -32.65
N GLU A 191 35.80 -12.53 -31.69
CA GLU A 191 36.65 -13.71 -31.92
C GLU A 191 36.04 -14.74 -32.88
N ASN A 192 34.74 -14.72 -33.12
CA ASN A 192 34.07 -15.67 -34.05
C ASN A 192 33.96 -15.14 -35.50
N LYS A 193 34.18 -13.83 -35.75
CA LYS A 193 34.22 -13.28 -37.10
C LYS A 193 35.56 -13.48 -37.75
N ASP A 194 36.64 -13.31 -36.99
CA ASP A 194 38.02 -13.48 -37.53
C ASP A 194 38.36 -14.94 -37.89
N LYS A 195 37.60 -15.93 -37.35
CA LYS A 195 37.77 -17.36 -37.70
C LYS A 195 36.96 -17.82 -38.91
N LYS A 196 36.10 -16.97 -39.49
CA LYS A 196 35.32 -17.33 -40.70
C LYS A 196 35.88 -16.76 -41.99
N ASP A 197 36.76 -15.79 -41.88
CA ASP A 197 37.42 -15.19 -43.10
C ASP A 197 38.77 -15.83 -43.43
N GLU A 198 39.20 -16.85 -42.63
CA GLU A 198 40.45 -17.63 -42.89
C GLU A 198 40.18 -19.05 -43.41
N LYS A 199 39.04 -19.30 -44.08
CA LYS A 199 38.80 -20.60 -44.79
C LYS A 199 38.32 -20.44 -46.20
#